data_c7ae49d7beec022b6f960c0ba378f108
#
_entry.id   c7ae49d7beec022b6f960c0ba378f108
#
_cell.length_a   1.000
_cell.length_b   1.000
_cell.length_c   1.000
_cell.angle_alpha   90.00
_cell.angle_beta   90.00
_cell.angle_gamma   90.00
#
_symmetry.space_group_name_H-M   'P 1'
#
loop_
_entity.id
_entity.type
_entity.pdbx_description
1 polymer ?
#
loop_
_entity_poly.entity_id
_entity_poly.type
_entity_poly.pdbx_seq_one_letter_code
_entity_poly.pdbx_strand_id
1 'polypeptide(L)'
;MAHAPLLSRRELLQLTSLGGTALAAGALAGCSRGGDAGRLLSVRGQLPSAWLKALPSSWRSQVLDTPAELLEQLRAPSSASRLISLGDGWVQQLPPAELQPINAPALLELLDPMAQAPSRLFAGPEAAAKAFPWAFGTWVILLRNRPDLLQRQNEGWVLLLDPSLKGRLVLPASPRLLIALAQRQLNPTPAGLPSPDDAALVDQVRRLHRQALSLEESQGLNFLLAGDADAAVVTSQRAVPLLQSDPRLTAFLPATGSPLWWQLLVRQGPAGSTAAPLPLEWLRDGLSLPLLDRLLAAGWVPPLPAAQFAPALKRWPARLRPLLLPPPAVLARCTNLEPLNAAQRQGLQQLWDQAMAG
;
A
#
# COMPACT_ATOMS: atom_id res chain seq x y z
N MET A 1 -6.30 55.73 29.70
CA MET A 1 -5.79 54.68 28.80
C MET A 1 -6.99 53.86 28.33
N ALA A 2 -7.45 54.10 27.13
CA ALA A 2 -8.65 53.48 26.57
C ALA A 2 -8.28 52.15 25.86
N HIS A 3 -8.88 51.05 26.31
CA HIS A 3 -8.78 49.76 25.64
C HIS A 3 -9.64 49.75 24.37
N ALA A 4 -9.03 49.46 23.21
CA ALA A 4 -9.72 49.20 21.98
C ALA A 4 -10.31 47.76 22.01
N PRO A 5 -11.58 47.58 21.58
CA PRO A 5 -12.18 46.24 21.58
C PRO A 5 -11.66 45.44 20.37
N LEU A 6 -11.24 44.20 20.63
CA LEU A 6 -10.86 43.22 19.61
C LEU A 6 -12.14 42.74 18.90
N LEU A 7 -12.23 42.98 17.60
CA LEU A 7 -13.30 42.48 16.74
C LEU A 7 -13.26 40.93 16.66
N SER A 8 -14.43 40.32 16.84
CA SER A 8 -14.58 38.86 16.71
C SER A 8 -14.55 38.41 15.25
N ARG A 9 -14.12 37.17 14.99
CA ARG A 9 -14.08 36.58 13.64
C ARG A 9 -15.42 36.60 12.87
N ARG A 10 -16.52 36.81 13.58
CA ARG A 10 -17.87 36.87 12.99
C ARG A 10 -18.18 38.27 12.40
N GLU A 11 -17.61 39.31 12.95
CA GLU A 11 -17.80 40.70 12.48
C GLU A 11 -16.94 41.00 11.26
N LEU A 12 -15.80 40.30 11.08
CA LEU A 12 -14.95 40.43 9.89
C LEU A 12 -15.61 39.88 8.61
N LEU A 13 -16.52 38.91 8.73
CA LEU A 13 -17.21 38.26 7.60
C LEU A 13 -18.47 39.02 7.16
N GLN A 14 -18.93 40.01 7.91
CA GLN A 14 -20.12 40.79 7.56
C GLN A 14 -19.80 42.08 6.80
N LEU A 15 -18.53 42.47 6.66
CA LEU A 15 -18.13 43.72 6.00
C LEU A 15 -17.83 43.61 4.50
N THR A 16 -17.99 42.40 3.89
CA THR A 16 -17.73 42.21 2.45
C THR A 16 -18.96 42.03 1.57
N SER A 17 -20.16 42.38 2.06
CA SER A 17 -21.39 42.31 1.27
C SER A 17 -22.10 43.64 1.12
N LEU A 18 -21.47 44.63 0.49
CA LEU A 18 -22.19 45.80 -0.07
C LEU A 18 -21.20 46.57 -0.97
N GLY A 19 -21.35 46.41 -2.26
CA GLY A 19 -20.75 47.36 -3.18
C GLY A 19 -20.50 46.84 -4.58
N GLY A 20 -21.38 47.13 -5.55
CA GLY A 20 -20.94 47.27 -6.92
C GLY A 20 -21.59 46.37 -7.98
N THR A 21 -22.76 46.79 -8.35
CA THR A 21 -23.50 46.59 -9.63
C THR A 21 -22.67 46.47 -10.91
N ALA A 22 -23.10 45.47 -11.72
CA ALA A 22 -23.30 45.49 -13.19
C ALA A 22 -22.19 46.02 -14.10
N LEU A 23 -21.70 45.20 -14.99
CA LEU A 23 -21.78 45.35 -16.45
C LEU A 23 -20.83 44.34 -17.15
N ALA A 24 -21.40 43.73 -18.14
CA ALA A 24 -20.82 43.09 -19.32
C ALA A 24 -21.14 41.59 -19.41
N ALA A 25 -22.34 41.32 -19.88
CA ALA A 25 -22.66 40.14 -20.66
C ALA A 25 -21.82 40.20 -21.95
N GLY A 26 -20.64 39.61 -21.93
CA GLY A 26 -19.80 39.30 -23.08
C GLY A 26 -19.91 37.83 -23.35
N ALA A 27 -20.72 37.43 -24.30
CA ALA A 27 -20.79 36.09 -24.83
C ALA A 27 -19.41 35.67 -25.35
N LEU A 28 -18.67 34.87 -24.56
CA LEU A 28 -17.67 33.96 -25.05
C LEU A 28 -18.20 32.57 -24.76
N ALA A 29 -19.16 32.12 -25.58
CA ALA A 29 -19.42 30.72 -25.80
C ALA A 29 -18.20 30.12 -26.52
N GLY A 30 -17.07 30.07 -25.83
CA GLY A 30 -15.97 29.20 -26.13
C GLY A 30 -16.48 27.81 -25.86
N CYS A 31 -16.88 27.09 -26.90
CA CYS A 31 -17.05 25.63 -26.86
C CYS A 31 -15.75 24.98 -26.41
N SER A 32 -15.53 24.97 -25.11
CA SER A 32 -14.61 23.99 -24.54
C SER A 32 -15.32 22.62 -24.69
N ARG A 33 -15.04 21.94 -25.78
CA ARG A 33 -15.09 20.47 -25.83
C ARG A 33 -14.06 19.93 -24.85
N GLY A 34 -14.10 20.36 -23.63
CA GLY A 34 -13.35 19.79 -22.53
C GLY A 34 -14.13 18.56 -22.06
N GLY A 35 -13.78 17.40 -22.58
CA GLY A 35 -14.16 16.16 -21.90
C GLY A 35 -13.78 16.31 -20.42
N ASP A 36 -14.65 15.85 -19.51
CA ASP A 36 -14.37 15.92 -18.07
C ASP A 36 -12.99 15.39 -17.78
N ALA A 37 -12.12 16.23 -17.18
CA ALA A 37 -10.76 15.83 -16.81
C ALA A 37 -10.83 14.59 -15.92
N GLY A 38 -9.99 13.60 -16.20
CA GLY A 38 -9.87 12.40 -15.37
C GLY A 38 -9.41 12.77 -13.95
N ARG A 39 -9.76 11.98 -12.96
CA ARG A 39 -9.34 12.16 -11.57
C ARG A 39 -8.43 11.01 -11.14
N LEU A 40 -7.23 11.33 -10.65
CA LEU A 40 -6.36 10.40 -9.97
C LEU A 40 -6.59 10.50 -8.47
N LEU A 41 -7.16 9.47 -7.87
CA LEU A 41 -7.41 9.37 -6.43
C LEU A 41 -6.30 8.54 -5.78
N SER A 42 -5.71 9.04 -4.72
CA SER A 42 -4.67 8.33 -3.96
C SER A 42 -4.73 8.67 -2.48
N VAL A 43 -4.11 7.85 -1.66
CA VAL A 43 -3.95 8.13 -0.23
C VAL A 43 -2.64 8.89 -0.01
N ARG A 44 -2.63 9.77 0.98
CA ARG A 44 -1.48 10.57 1.37
C ARG A 44 -0.23 9.70 1.57
N GLY A 45 0.87 10.10 0.93
CA GLY A 45 2.15 9.40 1.01
C GLY A 45 2.29 8.15 0.15
N GLN A 46 1.23 7.68 -0.53
CA GLN A 46 1.33 6.51 -1.41
C GLN A 46 2.04 6.82 -2.74
N LEU A 47 1.70 7.93 -3.38
CA LEU A 47 2.36 8.33 -4.63
C LEU A 47 3.40 9.42 -4.36
N PRO A 48 4.64 9.28 -4.87
CA PRO A 48 5.66 10.33 -4.76
C PRO A 48 5.19 11.65 -5.37
N SER A 49 5.44 12.75 -4.68
CA SER A 49 5.04 14.09 -5.13
C SER A 49 5.58 14.45 -6.51
N ALA A 50 6.79 13.98 -6.83
CA ALA A 50 7.39 14.20 -8.15
C ALA A 50 6.59 13.49 -9.27
N TRP A 51 6.05 12.31 -9.00
CA TRP A 51 5.22 11.59 -9.96
C TRP A 51 3.85 12.25 -10.11
N LEU A 52 3.23 12.68 -9.01
CA LEU A 52 1.97 13.44 -9.04
C LEU A 52 2.09 14.76 -9.82
N LYS A 53 3.21 15.48 -9.70
CA LYS A 53 3.48 16.72 -10.44
C LYS A 53 3.62 16.52 -11.95
N ALA A 54 4.04 15.34 -12.39
CA ALA A 54 4.17 14.98 -13.80
C ALA A 54 2.85 14.49 -14.42
N LEU A 55 1.74 14.46 -13.66
CA LEU A 55 0.44 14.02 -14.16
C LEU A 55 -0.02 14.96 -15.30
N PRO A 56 -0.47 14.43 -16.45
CA PRO A 56 -0.93 15.23 -17.58
C PRO A 56 -2.10 16.13 -17.19
N SER A 57 -2.22 17.29 -17.83
CA SER A 57 -3.28 18.31 -17.56
C SER A 57 -4.72 17.79 -17.80
N SER A 58 -4.87 16.70 -18.57
CA SER A 58 -6.13 15.97 -18.74
C SER A 58 -6.55 15.18 -17.49
N TRP A 59 -5.69 15.10 -16.47
CA TRP A 59 -5.93 14.44 -15.20
C TRP A 59 -5.70 15.41 -14.04
N ARG A 60 -6.49 15.26 -12.98
CA ARG A 60 -6.33 16.03 -11.73
C ARG A 60 -6.11 15.04 -10.57
N SER A 61 -5.08 15.27 -9.77
CA SER A 61 -4.84 14.48 -8.57
C SER A 61 -5.70 14.98 -7.41
N GLN A 62 -6.25 14.03 -6.66
CA GLN A 62 -6.89 14.25 -5.38
C GLN A 62 -6.31 13.26 -4.37
N VAL A 63 -5.77 13.80 -3.28
CA VAL A 63 -5.13 13.03 -2.22
C VAL A 63 -6.04 13.04 -1.00
N LEU A 64 -6.38 11.86 -0.50
CA LEU A 64 -7.19 11.64 0.69
C LEU A 64 -6.30 11.17 1.84
N ASP A 65 -6.77 11.29 3.07
CA ASP A 65 -5.94 10.96 4.23
C ASP A 65 -5.91 9.47 4.50
N THR A 66 -7.01 8.76 4.24
CA THR A 66 -7.13 7.32 4.50
C THR A 66 -7.73 6.54 3.32
N PRO A 67 -7.43 5.23 3.21
CA PRO A 67 -8.10 4.36 2.23
C PRO A 67 -9.61 4.29 2.45
N ALA A 68 -10.09 4.37 3.69
CA ALA A 68 -11.51 4.31 4.02
C ALA A 68 -12.26 5.54 3.46
N GLU A 69 -11.70 6.75 3.62
CA GLU A 69 -12.25 7.97 3.00
C GLU A 69 -12.29 7.87 1.48
N LEU A 70 -11.23 7.27 0.88
CA LEU A 70 -11.20 7.07 -0.56
C LEU A 70 -12.32 6.14 -1.01
N LEU A 71 -12.53 5.00 -0.33
CA LEU A 71 -13.63 4.08 -0.63
C LEU A 71 -14.98 4.74 -0.46
N GLU A 72 -15.17 5.55 0.59
CA GLU A 72 -16.43 6.28 0.80
C GLU A 72 -16.71 7.25 -0.36
N GLN A 73 -15.68 7.98 -0.81
CA GLN A 73 -15.81 8.88 -1.96
C GLN A 73 -16.17 8.13 -3.25
N LEU A 74 -15.71 6.87 -3.41
CA LEU A 74 -16.00 6.07 -4.60
C LEU A 74 -17.46 5.59 -4.65
N ARG A 75 -18.17 5.55 -3.53
CA ARG A 75 -19.61 5.20 -3.49
C ARG A 75 -20.48 6.25 -4.16
N ALA A 76 -20.02 7.50 -4.20
CA ALA A 76 -20.74 8.56 -4.89
C ALA A 76 -20.64 8.38 -6.42
N PRO A 77 -21.79 8.42 -7.16
CA PRO A 77 -21.76 8.36 -8.62
C PRO A 77 -20.88 9.45 -9.21
N SER A 78 -20.18 9.13 -10.31
CA SER A 78 -19.34 10.10 -11.02
C SER A 78 -19.42 9.86 -12.52
N SER A 79 -19.59 10.93 -13.28
CA SER A 79 -19.47 10.94 -14.73
C SER A 79 -18.00 10.95 -15.20
N ALA A 80 -17.07 11.40 -14.34
CA ALA A 80 -15.65 11.48 -14.67
C ALA A 80 -14.95 10.13 -14.52
N SER A 81 -13.99 9.88 -15.41
CA SER A 81 -13.06 8.75 -15.28
C SER A 81 -12.21 8.92 -14.02
N ARG A 82 -12.12 7.87 -13.22
CA ARG A 82 -11.29 7.80 -12.02
C ARG A 82 -10.17 6.79 -12.22
N LEU A 83 -8.94 7.17 -11.94
CA LEU A 83 -7.80 6.28 -11.76
C LEU A 83 -7.51 6.27 -10.25
N ILE A 84 -7.44 5.10 -9.65
CA ILE A 84 -7.45 4.94 -8.21
C ILE A 84 -6.20 4.16 -7.81
N SER A 85 -5.34 4.76 -6.95
CA SER A 85 -4.19 4.07 -6.37
C SER A 85 -4.54 3.57 -4.97
N LEU A 86 -4.54 2.25 -4.79
CA LEU A 86 -4.81 1.58 -3.51
C LEU A 86 -3.95 0.33 -3.34
N GLY A 87 -3.76 -0.09 -2.09
CA GLY A 87 -3.25 -1.41 -1.77
C GLY A 87 -4.23 -2.52 -2.19
N ASP A 88 -3.70 -3.67 -2.55
CA ASP A 88 -4.47 -4.82 -3.04
C ASP A 88 -5.60 -5.25 -2.11
N GLY A 89 -5.38 -5.26 -0.79
CA GLY A 89 -6.42 -5.55 0.20
C GLY A 89 -7.60 -4.58 0.16
N TRP A 90 -7.38 -3.32 -0.21
CA TRP A 90 -8.42 -2.31 -0.35
C TRP A 90 -9.12 -2.38 -1.71
N VAL A 91 -8.36 -2.66 -2.78
CA VAL A 91 -8.95 -2.85 -4.13
C VAL A 91 -9.95 -4.01 -4.15
N GLN A 92 -9.71 -5.05 -3.34
CA GLN A 92 -10.63 -6.18 -3.18
C GLN A 92 -12.01 -5.80 -2.61
N GLN A 93 -12.17 -4.61 -2.04
CA GLN A 93 -13.45 -4.10 -1.55
C GLN A 93 -14.25 -3.36 -2.65
N LEU A 94 -13.63 -3.09 -3.80
CA LEU A 94 -14.31 -2.48 -4.94
C LEU A 94 -15.08 -3.55 -5.74
N PRO A 95 -16.30 -3.26 -6.20
CA PRO A 95 -17.03 -4.19 -7.05
C PRO A 95 -16.27 -4.42 -8.37
N PRO A 96 -15.87 -5.66 -8.72
CA PRO A 96 -15.10 -5.91 -9.94
C PRO A 96 -15.84 -5.51 -11.24
N ALA A 97 -17.18 -5.49 -11.21
CA ALA A 97 -18.02 -5.08 -12.34
C ALA A 97 -17.89 -3.58 -12.68
N GLU A 98 -17.54 -2.75 -11.69
CA GLU A 98 -17.35 -1.30 -11.88
C GLU A 98 -15.94 -0.94 -12.38
N LEU A 99 -15.00 -1.90 -12.35
CA LEU A 99 -13.64 -1.68 -12.76
C LEU A 99 -13.49 -1.92 -14.27
N GLN A 100 -12.94 -0.91 -14.95
CA GLN A 100 -12.67 -0.93 -16.39
C GLN A 100 -11.35 -1.67 -16.68
N PRO A 101 -11.21 -2.33 -17.82
CA PRO A 101 -9.94 -2.89 -18.25
C PRO A 101 -8.84 -1.82 -18.37
N ILE A 102 -7.63 -2.19 -18.00
CA ILE A 102 -6.41 -1.42 -18.25
C ILE A 102 -5.87 -1.80 -19.63
N ASN A 103 -6.32 -1.08 -20.65
CA ASN A 103 -5.90 -1.32 -22.03
C ASN A 103 -4.50 -0.72 -22.28
N ALA A 104 -3.48 -1.32 -21.71
CA ALA A 104 -2.09 -0.91 -21.82
C ALA A 104 -1.15 -2.13 -21.97
N PRO A 105 -1.33 -2.99 -23.01
CA PRO A 105 -0.58 -4.24 -23.13
C PRO A 105 0.94 -3.99 -23.12
N ALA A 106 1.42 -3.02 -23.89
CA ALA A 106 2.84 -2.70 -23.95
C ALA A 106 3.46 -2.24 -22.61
N LEU A 107 2.66 -1.70 -21.66
CA LEU A 107 3.13 -1.39 -20.33
C LEU A 107 3.07 -2.61 -19.40
N LEU A 108 2.05 -3.44 -19.54
CA LEU A 108 1.92 -4.67 -18.75
C LEU A 108 3.01 -5.69 -19.11
N GLU A 109 3.46 -5.73 -20.35
CA GLU A 109 4.57 -6.57 -20.83
C GLU A 109 5.94 -6.16 -20.28
N LEU A 110 6.09 -4.91 -19.82
CA LEU A 110 7.31 -4.45 -19.14
C LEU A 110 7.45 -5.02 -17.73
N LEU A 111 6.34 -5.46 -17.14
CA LEU A 111 6.31 -5.93 -15.75
C LEU A 111 6.85 -7.37 -15.67
N ASP A 112 7.40 -7.69 -14.50
CA ASP A 112 7.79 -9.07 -14.18
C ASP A 112 6.56 -10.00 -14.20
N PRO A 113 6.69 -11.26 -14.62
CA PRO A 113 5.59 -12.23 -14.64
C PRO A 113 4.82 -12.36 -13.33
N MET A 114 5.44 -12.11 -12.18
CA MET A 114 4.76 -12.11 -10.88
C MET A 114 3.63 -11.08 -10.78
N ALA A 115 3.66 -10.03 -11.61
CA ALA A 115 2.63 -8.99 -11.65
C ALA A 115 1.37 -9.39 -12.44
N GLN A 116 1.39 -10.52 -13.15
CA GLN A 116 0.25 -10.94 -13.98
C GLN A 116 -1.00 -11.24 -13.15
N ALA A 117 -0.88 -11.99 -12.05
CA ALA A 117 -2.03 -12.31 -11.21
C ALA A 117 -2.63 -11.03 -10.56
N PRO A 118 -1.84 -10.14 -9.92
CA PRO A 118 -2.35 -8.86 -9.42
C PRO A 118 -2.96 -7.96 -10.51
N SER A 119 -2.42 -7.94 -11.74
CA SER A 119 -2.99 -7.14 -12.83
C SER A 119 -4.41 -7.58 -13.21
N ARG A 120 -4.71 -8.85 -13.05
CA ARG A 120 -6.02 -9.46 -13.28
C ARG A 120 -6.87 -9.54 -12.00
N LEU A 121 -6.45 -8.89 -10.93
CA LEU A 121 -7.09 -8.97 -9.60
C LEU A 121 -7.29 -10.43 -9.14
N PHE A 122 -6.36 -11.31 -9.50
CA PHE A 122 -6.35 -12.75 -9.18
C PHE A 122 -7.54 -13.55 -9.76
N ALA A 123 -8.21 -13.02 -10.79
CA ALA A 123 -9.37 -13.67 -11.41
C ALA A 123 -9.00 -14.80 -12.41
N GLY A 124 -7.71 -15.17 -12.48
CA GLY A 124 -7.21 -16.22 -13.36
C GLY A 124 -6.51 -15.72 -14.62
N PRO A 125 -5.79 -16.61 -15.32
CA PRO A 125 -4.91 -16.24 -16.45
C PRO A 125 -5.65 -15.67 -17.65
N GLU A 126 -6.89 -16.07 -17.89
CA GLU A 126 -7.71 -15.62 -19.03
C GLU A 126 -8.48 -14.32 -18.75
N ALA A 127 -8.46 -13.83 -17.51
CA ALA A 127 -9.16 -12.60 -17.15
C ALA A 127 -8.46 -11.38 -17.76
N ALA A 128 -9.25 -10.38 -18.15
CA ALA A 128 -8.72 -9.09 -18.58
C ALA A 128 -7.98 -8.38 -17.45
N ALA A 129 -6.89 -7.70 -17.78
CA ALA A 129 -6.19 -6.86 -16.80
C ALA A 129 -7.07 -5.67 -16.38
N LYS A 130 -7.42 -5.59 -15.11
CA LYS A 130 -8.22 -4.51 -14.50
C LYS A 130 -7.41 -3.64 -13.55
N ALA A 131 -6.16 -3.98 -13.31
CA ALA A 131 -5.24 -3.22 -12.50
C ALA A 131 -3.89 -3.07 -13.20
N PHE A 132 -3.20 -1.98 -12.90
CA PHE A 132 -1.79 -1.79 -13.19
C PHE A 132 -1.01 -1.85 -11.88
N PRO A 133 -0.31 -2.97 -11.59
CA PRO A 133 0.55 -3.08 -10.42
C PRO A 133 1.76 -2.16 -10.61
N TRP A 134 1.86 -1.11 -9.82
CA TRP A 134 2.95 -0.14 -9.96
C TRP A 134 4.01 -0.26 -8.87
N ALA A 135 3.68 -0.94 -7.74
CA ALA A 135 4.66 -1.28 -6.72
C ALA A 135 4.25 -2.56 -5.97
N PHE A 136 5.24 -3.23 -5.42
CA PHE A 136 5.08 -4.40 -4.56
C PHE A 136 6.14 -4.40 -3.46
N GLY A 137 5.99 -5.31 -2.52
CA GLY A 137 7.02 -5.59 -1.53
C GLY A 137 6.62 -6.70 -0.57
N THR A 138 7.45 -6.84 0.45
CA THR A 138 7.36 -7.89 1.46
C THR A 138 7.07 -7.29 2.83
N TRP A 139 6.59 -8.10 3.76
CA TRP A 139 6.63 -7.78 5.18
C TRP A 139 7.98 -8.22 5.73
N VAL A 140 8.52 -7.41 6.62
CA VAL A 140 9.86 -7.60 7.20
C VAL A 140 9.81 -7.44 8.71
N ILE A 141 10.78 -8.02 9.39
CA ILE A 141 11.01 -7.77 10.81
C ILE A 141 11.97 -6.59 10.93
N LEU A 142 11.50 -5.50 11.53
CA LEU A 142 12.27 -4.29 11.83
C LEU A 142 12.62 -4.30 13.32
N LEU A 143 13.91 -4.16 13.63
CA LEU A 143 14.47 -4.22 14.98
C LEU A 143 15.09 -2.88 15.35
N ARG A 144 14.99 -2.48 16.61
CA ARG A 144 15.63 -1.30 17.17
C ARG A 144 16.61 -1.70 18.26
N ASN A 145 17.92 -1.39 18.06
CA ASN A 145 19.00 -1.68 19.03
C ASN A 145 19.03 -3.15 19.50
N ARG A 146 18.71 -4.10 18.62
CA ARG A 146 18.66 -5.54 18.94
C ARG A 146 19.61 -6.34 18.02
N PRO A 147 20.94 -6.14 18.14
CA PRO A 147 21.91 -6.93 17.39
C PRO A 147 21.88 -8.43 17.78
N ASP A 148 21.48 -8.76 19.00
CA ASP A 148 21.28 -10.12 19.49
C ASP A 148 20.23 -10.87 18.66
N LEU A 149 19.07 -10.24 18.40
CA LEU A 149 18.02 -10.82 17.57
C LEU A 149 18.40 -10.85 16.09
N LEU A 150 19.14 -9.84 15.62
CA LEU A 150 19.61 -9.82 14.23
C LEU A 150 20.59 -10.99 13.95
N GLN A 151 21.44 -11.38 14.90
CA GLN A 151 22.32 -12.55 14.77
C GLN A 151 21.52 -13.85 14.63
N ARG A 152 20.29 -13.88 15.11
CA ARG A 152 19.36 -15.02 15.06
C ARG A 152 18.34 -14.90 13.92
N GLN A 153 18.56 -14.05 12.91
CA GLN A 153 17.64 -13.85 11.79
C GLN A 153 17.25 -15.10 11.00
N ASN A 154 18.08 -16.15 11.09
CA ASN A 154 17.83 -17.46 10.49
C ASN A 154 16.65 -18.23 11.14
N GLU A 155 16.23 -17.85 12.35
CA GLU A 155 15.02 -18.37 12.98
C GLU A 155 13.74 -17.86 12.28
N GLY A 156 13.86 -16.84 11.45
CA GLY A 156 12.77 -16.34 10.64
C GLY A 156 11.65 -15.75 11.48
N TRP A 157 10.40 -16.07 11.12
CA TRP A 157 9.21 -15.53 11.80
C TRP A 157 9.06 -16.03 13.24
N VAL A 158 9.67 -17.17 13.61
CA VAL A 158 9.64 -17.70 14.99
C VAL A 158 10.26 -16.71 15.97
N LEU A 159 11.22 -15.90 15.52
CA LEU A 159 11.87 -14.87 16.32
C LEU A 159 10.89 -13.90 16.99
N LEU A 160 9.71 -13.69 16.39
CA LEU A 160 8.66 -12.83 16.98
C LEU A 160 8.12 -13.34 18.32
N LEU A 161 8.37 -14.61 18.66
CA LEU A 161 7.99 -15.23 19.94
C LEU A 161 9.14 -15.25 20.94
N ASP A 162 10.26 -14.57 20.65
CA ASP A 162 11.33 -14.45 21.63
C ASP A 162 10.81 -13.82 22.92
N PRO A 163 11.07 -14.42 24.10
CA PRO A 163 10.55 -13.91 25.39
C PRO A 163 10.90 -12.45 25.69
N SER A 164 12.04 -11.97 25.18
CA SER A 164 12.48 -10.58 25.38
C SER A 164 11.63 -9.56 24.60
N LEU A 165 10.86 -10.01 23.60
CA LEU A 165 9.94 -9.17 22.84
C LEU A 165 8.53 -9.08 23.44
N LYS A 166 8.24 -9.80 24.54
CA LYS A 166 6.92 -9.74 25.17
C LYS A 166 6.57 -8.34 25.62
N GLY A 167 5.47 -7.79 25.07
CA GLY A 167 5.05 -6.41 25.33
C GLY A 167 5.95 -5.34 24.70
N ARG A 168 6.85 -5.74 23.76
CA ARG A 168 7.76 -4.84 23.05
C ARG A 168 7.77 -5.09 21.53
N LEU A 169 6.73 -5.75 21.03
CA LEU A 169 6.54 -6.11 19.63
C LEU A 169 5.30 -5.40 19.08
N VAL A 170 5.44 -4.73 17.94
CA VAL A 170 4.32 -4.18 17.18
C VAL A 170 4.02 -5.10 16.01
N LEU A 171 2.77 -5.52 15.90
CA LEU A 171 2.29 -6.35 14.81
C LEU A 171 1.26 -5.59 13.97
N PRO A 172 1.07 -5.95 12.69
CA PRO A 172 0.02 -5.38 11.85
C PRO A 172 -1.38 -5.66 12.41
N ALA A 173 -2.30 -4.71 12.27
CA ALA A 173 -3.68 -4.87 12.73
C ALA A 173 -4.50 -5.87 11.91
N SER A 174 -4.01 -6.31 10.76
CA SER A 174 -4.73 -7.23 9.87
C SER A 174 -4.75 -8.66 10.42
N PRO A 175 -5.92 -9.22 10.83
CA PRO A 175 -6.05 -10.61 11.26
C PRO A 175 -5.52 -11.60 10.23
N ARG A 176 -5.84 -11.37 8.95
CA ARG A 176 -5.38 -12.21 7.84
C ARG A 176 -3.87 -12.29 7.75
N LEU A 177 -3.19 -11.17 7.95
CA LEU A 177 -1.74 -11.13 7.92
C LEU A 177 -1.13 -11.87 9.12
N LEU A 178 -1.68 -11.66 10.32
CA LEU A 178 -1.21 -12.39 11.51
C LEU A 178 -1.38 -13.89 11.35
N ILE A 179 -2.50 -14.35 10.82
CA ILE A 179 -2.72 -15.78 10.51
C ILE A 179 -1.68 -16.27 9.52
N ALA A 180 -1.41 -15.52 8.45
CA ALA A 180 -0.39 -15.90 7.46
C ALA A 180 1.04 -15.94 8.03
N LEU A 181 1.37 -15.08 9.00
CA LEU A 181 2.64 -15.13 9.71
C LEU A 181 2.71 -16.31 10.67
N ALA A 182 1.63 -16.59 11.41
CA ALA A 182 1.52 -17.75 12.30
C ALA A 182 1.66 -19.08 11.52
N GLN A 183 1.04 -19.18 10.34
CA GLN A 183 1.23 -20.33 9.45
C GLN A 183 2.71 -20.54 9.10
N ARG A 184 3.45 -19.45 8.78
CA ARG A 184 4.87 -19.52 8.44
C ARG A 184 5.77 -19.89 9.62
N GLN A 185 5.32 -19.64 10.84
CA GLN A 185 6.01 -20.10 12.04
C GLN A 185 5.87 -21.61 12.23
N LEU A 186 4.70 -22.17 11.89
CA LEU A 186 4.43 -23.61 11.98
C LEU A 186 4.95 -24.38 10.76
N ASN A 187 4.81 -23.79 9.58
CA ASN A 187 5.25 -24.35 8.31
C ASN A 187 5.93 -23.26 7.46
N PRO A 188 7.24 -23.38 7.22
CA PRO A 188 7.99 -22.41 6.41
C PRO A 188 7.47 -22.22 4.98
N THR A 189 6.77 -23.20 4.43
CA THR A 189 6.18 -23.17 3.08
C THR A 189 4.70 -23.51 3.13
N PRO A 190 3.85 -22.62 3.69
CA PRO A 190 2.42 -22.92 3.81
C PRO A 190 1.78 -23.00 2.42
N ALA A 191 0.98 -24.03 2.22
CA ALA A 191 0.19 -24.22 1.01
C ALA A 191 -1.27 -23.85 1.28
N GLY A 192 -1.77 -22.85 0.56
CA GLY A 192 -3.18 -22.44 0.61
C GLY A 192 -3.63 -21.80 1.92
N LEU A 193 -4.94 -21.68 2.04
CA LEU A 193 -5.59 -21.15 3.24
C LEU A 193 -5.69 -22.22 4.33
N PRO A 194 -5.54 -21.81 5.62
CA PRO A 194 -5.66 -22.74 6.73
C PRO A 194 -7.09 -23.23 6.94
N SER A 195 -7.23 -24.41 7.57
CA SER A 195 -8.51 -24.81 8.12
C SER A 195 -8.90 -23.92 9.31
N PRO A 196 -10.20 -23.53 9.43
CA PRO A 196 -10.66 -22.79 10.60
C PRO A 196 -10.55 -23.58 11.90
N ASP A 197 -10.48 -24.91 11.83
CA ASP A 197 -10.41 -25.82 12.98
C ASP A 197 -8.95 -26.27 13.30
N ASP A 198 -7.94 -25.63 12.72
CA ASP A 198 -6.53 -25.91 13.02
C ASP A 198 -6.15 -25.39 14.40
N ALA A 199 -6.26 -26.24 15.41
CA ALA A 199 -5.99 -25.89 16.80
C ALA A 199 -4.55 -25.42 17.03
N ALA A 200 -3.56 -25.96 16.30
CA ALA A 200 -2.17 -25.54 16.42
C ALA A 200 -1.99 -24.11 15.90
N LEU A 201 -2.66 -23.77 14.80
CA LEU A 201 -2.63 -22.42 14.25
C LEU A 201 -3.40 -21.42 15.12
N VAL A 202 -4.55 -21.80 15.66
CA VAL A 202 -5.32 -20.98 16.62
C VAL A 202 -4.42 -20.62 17.82
N ASP A 203 -3.71 -21.61 18.40
CA ASP A 203 -2.80 -21.37 19.51
C ASP A 203 -1.62 -20.46 19.11
N GLN A 204 -1.07 -20.66 17.91
CA GLN A 204 0.04 -19.85 17.42
C GLN A 204 -0.35 -18.39 17.17
N VAL A 205 -1.55 -18.13 16.62
CA VAL A 205 -2.11 -16.77 16.46
C VAL A 205 -2.31 -16.13 17.83
N ARG A 206 -2.85 -16.87 18.80
CA ARG A 206 -3.02 -16.42 20.19
C ARG A 206 -1.69 -16.05 20.83
N ARG A 207 -0.66 -16.87 20.66
CA ARG A 207 0.70 -16.60 21.17
C ARG A 207 1.27 -15.32 20.58
N LEU A 208 1.17 -15.12 19.25
CA LEU A 208 1.60 -13.88 18.60
C LEU A 208 0.84 -12.66 19.14
N HIS A 209 -0.49 -12.77 19.26
CA HIS A 209 -1.30 -11.69 19.80
C HIS A 209 -0.89 -11.31 21.23
N ARG A 210 -0.69 -12.29 22.11
CA ARG A 210 -0.26 -12.06 23.50
C ARG A 210 1.18 -11.54 23.64
N GLN A 211 2.00 -11.71 22.60
CA GLN A 211 3.36 -11.21 22.53
C GLN A 211 3.39 -9.71 22.23
N ALA A 212 2.40 -9.22 21.50
CA ALA A 212 2.38 -7.85 20.99
C ALA A 212 2.16 -6.80 22.10
N LEU A 213 2.87 -5.68 21.97
CA LEU A 213 2.56 -4.43 22.64
C LEU A 213 1.28 -3.81 22.03
N SER A 214 1.18 -3.86 20.71
CA SER A 214 0.07 -3.28 19.96
C SER A 214 -0.11 -3.98 18.61
N LEU A 215 -1.36 -4.00 18.15
CA LEU A 215 -1.73 -4.31 16.77
C LEU A 215 -2.05 -3.00 16.06
N GLU A 216 -1.18 -2.54 15.16
CA GLU A 216 -1.27 -1.18 14.62
C GLU A 216 -0.70 -1.11 13.20
N GLU A 217 -1.41 -0.47 12.28
CA GLU A 217 -0.94 -0.32 10.90
C GLU A 217 -0.27 1.01 10.60
N SER A 218 -0.83 2.11 11.09
CA SER A 218 -0.38 3.46 10.72
C SER A 218 0.63 4.04 11.71
N GLN A 219 0.35 3.91 13.02
CA GLN A 219 1.11 4.55 14.10
C GLN A 219 2.12 3.61 14.77
N GLY A 220 2.11 2.33 14.44
CA GLY A 220 2.94 1.31 15.09
C GLY A 220 4.43 1.59 15.08
N LEU A 221 4.93 2.26 14.03
CA LEU A 221 6.34 2.68 13.97
C LEU A 221 6.71 3.74 15.01
N ASN A 222 5.75 4.53 15.51
CA ASN A 222 6.03 5.52 16.56
C ASN A 222 6.48 4.84 17.84
N PHE A 223 5.89 3.71 18.24
CA PHE A 223 6.33 2.92 19.39
C PHE A 223 7.77 2.45 19.24
N LEU A 224 8.15 1.99 18.04
CA LEU A 224 9.51 1.56 17.78
C LEU A 224 10.49 2.75 17.82
N LEU A 225 10.16 3.89 17.19
CA LEU A 225 11.01 5.08 17.15
C LEU A 225 11.16 5.73 18.52
N ALA A 226 10.12 5.73 19.35
CA ALA A 226 10.16 6.20 20.72
C ALA A 226 10.97 5.27 21.64
N GLY A 227 11.04 3.97 21.34
CA GLY A 227 11.72 2.97 22.15
C GLY A 227 10.79 2.21 23.09
N ASP A 228 9.48 2.34 22.90
CA ASP A 228 8.47 1.57 23.61
C ASP A 228 8.40 0.14 23.09
N ALA A 229 8.77 -0.06 21.82
CA ALA A 229 8.93 -1.36 21.20
C ALA A 229 10.38 -1.58 20.73
N ASP A 230 10.81 -2.86 20.68
CA ASP A 230 12.11 -3.30 20.18
C ASP A 230 12.00 -3.93 18.80
N ALA A 231 10.83 -4.42 18.41
CA ALA A 231 10.58 -5.04 17.13
C ALA A 231 9.21 -4.61 16.56
N ALA A 232 9.13 -4.58 15.24
CA ALA A 232 7.88 -4.38 14.51
C ALA A 232 7.85 -5.23 13.23
N VAL A 233 6.68 -5.72 12.88
CA VAL A 233 6.43 -6.29 11.55
C VAL A 233 5.81 -5.21 10.69
N VAL A 234 6.52 -4.82 9.64
CA VAL A 234 6.14 -3.70 8.77
C VAL A 234 6.39 -4.05 7.30
N THR A 235 5.80 -3.29 6.39
CA THR A 235 6.13 -3.43 4.97
C THR A 235 7.57 -2.96 4.69
N SER A 236 8.24 -3.61 3.75
CA SER A 236 9.57 -3.19 3.28
C SER A 236 9.57 -1.73 2.83
N GLN A 237 8.48 -1.25 2.23
CA GLN A 237 8.30 0.14 1.83
C GLN A 237 8.44 1.12 3.00
N ARG A 238 7.87 0.80 4.17
CA ARG A 238 7.98 1.67 5.36
C ARG A 238 9.34 1.55 6.04
N ALA A 239 9.94 0.35 5.99
CA ALA A 239 11.23 0.10 6.64
C ALA A 239 12.40 0.78 5.92
N VAL A 240 12.45 0.72 4.59
CA VAL A 240 13.62 1.17 3.80
C VAL A 240 13.99 2.65 4.04
N PRO A 241 13.08 3.63 4.01
CA PRO A 241 13.43 5.03 4.29
C PRO A 241 13.97 5.23 5.72
N LEU A 242 13.43 4.53 6.70
CA LEU A 242 13.89 4.61 8.10
C LEU A 242 15.30 4.05 8.27
N LEU A 243 15.59 2.92 7.62
CA LEU A 243 16.92 2.30 7.66
C LEU A 243 18.02 3.13 7.00
N GLN A 244 17.66 4.09 6.16
CA GLN A 244 18.59 5.05 5.57
C GLN A 244 18.96 6.17 6.55
N SER A 245 18.05 6.55 7.44
CA SER A 245 18.17 7.73 8.30
C SER A 245 18.46 7.41 9.76
N ASP A 246 18.08 6.23 10.25
CA ASP A 246 18.23 5.85 11.66
C ASP A 246 19.16 4.63 11.82
N PRO A 247 20.43 4.83 12.31
CA PRO A 247 21.37 3.74 12.50
C PRO A 247 21.00 2.76 13.62
N ARG A 248 20.06 3.10 14.48
CA ARG A 248 19.54 2.21 15.54
C ARG A 248 18.68 1.09 14.97
N LEU A 249 18.20 1.26 13.73
CA LEU A 249 17.29 0.33 13.09
C LEU A 249 18.04 -0.67 12.20
N THR A 250 17.60 -1.90 12.27
CA THR A 250 18.00 -2.98 11.36
C THR A 250 16.75 -3.74 10.93
N ALA A 251 16.75 -4.32 9.74
CA ALA A 251 15.64 -5.15 9.29
C ALA A 251 16.12 -6.32 8.44
N PHE A 252 15.32 -7.36 8.42
CA PHE A 252 15.53 -8.50 7.55
C PHE A 252 14.21 -9.10 7.08
N LEU A 253 14.25 -9.68 5.90
CA LEU A 253 13.21 -10.55 5.38
C LEU A 253 13.56 -11.99 5.75
N PRO A 254 12.71 -12.73 6.48
CA PRO A 254 12.93 -14.13 6.76
C PRO A 254 13.14 -14.97 5.49
N ALA A 255 14.09 -15.90 5.53
CA ALA A 255 14.42 -16.75 4.39
C ALA A 255 13.25 -17.65 3.94
N THR A 256 12.27 -17.87 4.80
CA THR A 256 11.02 -18.59 4.50
C THR A 256 10.03 -17.76 3.68
N GLY A 257 10.41 -16.54 3.27
CA GLY A 257 9.54 -15.63 2.54
C GLY A 257 8.52 -14.90 3.43
N SER A 258 7.62 -14.21 2.79
CA SER A 258 6.64 -13.31 3.40
C SER A 258 5.36 -13.29 2.58
N PRO A 259 4.22 -12.91 3.14
CA PRO A 259 3.14 -12.37 2.32
C PRO A 259 3.63 -11.18 1.49
N LEU A 260 3.18 -11.10 0.24
CA LEU A 260 3.38 -9.94 -0.62
C LEU A 260 2.26 -8.93 -0.39
N TRP A 261 2.60 -7.66 -0.55
CA TRP A 261 1.62 -6.58 -0.70
C TRP A 261 1.83 -5.90 -2.04
N TRP A 262 0.76 -5.35 -2.60
CA TRP A 262 0.75 -4.69 -3.90
C TRP A 262 0.12 -3.32 -3.82
N GLN A 263 0.64 -2.37 -4.60
CA GLN A 263 -0.03 -1.13 -4.91
C GLN A 263 -0.53 -1.18 -6.35
N LEU A 264 -1.82 -1.00 -6.49
CA LEU A 264 -2.55 -1.16 -7.74
C LEU A 264 -3.16 0.15 -8.18
N LEU A 265 -3.05 0.47 -9.46
CA LEU A 265 -3.87 1.48 -10.11
C LEU A 265 -5.02 0.78 -10.82
N VAL A 266 -6.25 1.08 -10.42
CA VAL A 266 -7.46 0.56 -11.05
C VAL A 266 -8.27 1.70 -11.66
N ARG A 267 -9.05 1.41 -12.68
CA ARG A 267 -9.86 2.40 -13.37
C ARG A 267 -11.34 2.17 -13.09
N GLN A 268 -12.05 3.24 -12.68
CA GLN A 268 -13.50 3.25 -12.52
C GLN A 268 -14.11 4.41 -13.33
N GLY A 269 -15.33 4.26 -13.80
CA GLY A 269 -16.07 5.30 -14.48
C GLY A 269 -16.77 4.83 -15.75
N PRO A 270 -17.31 5.74 -16.55
CA PRO A 270 -18.02 5.38 -17.77
C PRO A 270 -17.12 4.68 -18.76
N ALA A 271 -17.68 3.72 -19.48
CA ALA A 271 -17.03 3.08 -20.61
C ALA A 271 -17.20 3.92 -21.89
N GLY A 272 -16.26 3.81 -22.81
CA GLY A 272 -16.36 4.39 -24.14
C GLY A 272 -15.61 5.70 -24.37
N SER A 273 -15.97 6.42 -25.43
CA SER A 273 -15.23 7.57 -25.98
C SER A 273 -15.24 8.82 -25.12
N THR A 274 -16.12 8.93 -24.13
CA THR A 274 -16.17 10.07 -23.20
C THR A 274 -15.19 9.95 -22.02
N ALA A 275 -14.59 8.78 -21.87
CA ALA A 275 -13.65 8.54 -20.77
C ALA A 275 -12.29 9.20 -21.07
N ALA A 276 -11.69 9.89 -20.10
CA ALA A 276 -10.33 10.39 -20.22
C ALA A 276 -9.37 9.24 -20.57
N PRO A 277 -8.48 9.40 -21.57
CA PRO A 277 -7.53 8.34 -21.93
C PRO A 277 -6.59 8.03 -20.76
N LEU A 278 -6.15 6.76 -20.64
CA LEU A 278 -5.14 6.40 -19.66
C LEU A 278 -3.87 7.22 -19.89
N PRO A 279 -3.22 7.73 -18.82
CA PRO A 279 -2.00 8.52 -18.93
C PRO A 279 -0.79 7.59 -19.10
N LEU A 280 -0.67 6.95 -20.28
CA LEU A 280 0.29 5.85 -20.52
C LEU A 280 1.74 6.28 -20.36
N GLU A 281 2.11 7.48 -20.83
CA GLU A 281 3.47 8.00 -20.65
C GLU A 281 3.78 8.24 -19.18
N TRP A 282 2.85 8.81 -18.43
CA TRP A 282 2.99 9.01 -16.99
C TRP A 282 3.15 7.67 -16.23
N LEU A 283 2.41 6.63 -16.63
CA LEU A 283 2.60 5.28 -16.07
C LEU A 283 3.98 4.72 -16.40
N ARG A 284 4.45 4.91 -17.66
CA ARG A 284 5.77 4.47 -18.11
C ARG A 284 6.91 5.16 -17.35
N ASP A 285 6.78 6.46 -17.09
CA ASP A 285 7.75 7.23 -16.32
C ASP A 285 7.99 6.65 -14.94
N GLY A 286 6.93 6.11 -14.29
CA GLY A 286 7.04 5.40 -13.02
C GLY A 286 7.90 4.14 -13.04
N LEU A 287 8.13 3.58 -14.24
CA LEU A 287 8.95 2.37 -14.44
C LEU A 287 10.37 2.66 -14.90
N SER A 288 10.74 3.93 -15.10
CA SER A 288 12.00 4.34 -15.71
C SER A 288 12.75 5.40 -14.88
N LEU A 289 14.04 5.56 -15.16
CA LEU A 289 14.84 6.63 -14.58
C LEU A 289 14.40 8.00 -15.16
N PRO A 290 14.47 9.09 -14.36
CA PRO A 290 15.00 9.16 -12.99
C PRO A 290 13.94 8.85 -11.89
N LEU A 291 12.68 8.63 -12.25
CA LEU A 291 11.61 8.45 -11.27
C LEU A 291 11.75 7.14 -10.48
N LEU A 292 12.24 6.08 -11.14
CA LEU A 292 12.54 4.81 -10.50
C LEU A 292 13.45 4.97 -9.27
N ASP A 293 14.50 5.79 -9.35
CA ASP A 293 15.37 6.05 -8.20
C ASP A 293 14.63 6.71 -7.04
N ARG A 294 13.72 7.62 -7.33
CA ARG A 294 12.90 8.30 -6.31
C ARG A 294 11.89 7.36 -5.68
N LEU A 295 11.30 6.45 -6.47
CA LEU A 295 10.43 5.38 -5.96
C LEU A 295 11.20 4.49 -4.99
N LEU A 296 12.36 3.98 -5.41
CA LEU A 296 13.21 3.14 -4.56
C LEU A 296 13.64 3.87 -3.27
N ALA A 297 13.97 5.16 -3.34
CA ALA A 297 14.34 5.96 -2.18
C ALA A 297 13.18 6.09 -1.16
N ALA A 298 11.96 6.09 -1.64
CA ALA A 298 10.75 6.07 -0.82
C ALA A 298 10.30 4.65 -0.43
N GLY A 299 11.09 3.61 -0.76
CA GLY A 299 10.79 2.21 -0.47
C GLY A 299 9.80 1.54 -1.45
N TRP A 300 9.36 2.25 -2.51
CA TRP A 300 8.47 1.71 -3.52
C TRP A 300 9.25 0.96 -4.59
N VAL A 301 8.90 -0.28 -4.84
CA VAL A 301 9.56 -1.14 -5.83
C VAL A 301 8.57 -1.50 -6.94
N PRO A 302 8.70 -0.93 -8.14
CA PRO A 302 7.90 -1.37 -9.28
C PRO A 302 8.20 -2.84 -9.61
N PRO A 303 7.21 -3.64 -10.04
CA PRO A 303 7.40 -5.04 -10.37
C PRO A 303 8.04 -5.20 -11.77
N LEU A 304 9.29 -4.80 -11.89
CA LEU A 304 10.08 -4.95 -13.11
C LEU A 304 10.95 -6.20 -13.05
N PRO A 305 11.37 -6.77 -14.18
CA PRO A 305 12.36 -7.84 -14.22
C PRO A 305 13.65 -7.46 -13.47
N ALA A 306 14.24 -8.38 -12.74
CA ALA A 306 15.40 -8.12 -11.88
C ALA A 306 16.57 -7.47 -12.63
N ALA A 307 16.79 -7.80 -13.90
CA ALA A 307 17.81 -7.21 -14.75
C ALA A 307 17.66 -5.68 -14.91
N GLN A 308 16.42 -5.17 -14.94
CA GLN A 308 16.16 -3.73 -15.08
C GLN A 308 16.48 -2.97 -13.78
N PHE A 309 16.40 -3.64 -12.62
CA PHE A 309 16.78 -3.05 -11.33
C PHE A 309 18.27 -3.02 -11.08
N ALA A 310 19.04 -3.92 -11.69
CA ALA A 310 20.43 -4.14 -11.36
C ALA A 310 21.29 -2.84 -11.36
N PRO A 311 21.15 -1.90 -12.33
CA PRO A 311 21.88 -0.63 -12.30
C PRO A 311 21.50 0.28 -11.12
N ALA A 312 20.20 0.37 -10.81
CA ALA A 312 19.68 1.19 -9.72
C ALA A 312 20.11 0.61 -8.36
N LEU A 313 19.95 -0.70 -8.17
CA LEU A 313 20.30 -1.38 -6.92
C LEU A 313 21.79 -1.39 -6.60
N LYS A 314 22.68 -1.31 -7.61
CA LYS A 314 24.14 -1.21 -7.36
C LYS A 314 24.50 -0.01 -6.48
N ARG A 315 23.72 1.07 -6.54
CA ARG A 315 23.93 2.29 -5.75
C ARG A 315 23.47 2.18 -4.29
N TRP A 316 22.71 1.12 -3.98
CA TRP A 316 22.15 0.91 -2.65
C TRP A 316 23.11 0.14 -1.74
N PRO A 317 23.14 0.45 -0.42
CA PRO A 317 23.88 -0.34 0.56
C PRO A 317 23.48 -1.83 0.49
N ALA A 318 24.46 -2.71 0.54
CA ALA A 318 24.24 -4.15 0.39
C ALA A 318 23.16 -4.70 1.32
N ARG A 319 23.08 -4.18 2.57
CA ARG A 319 22.10 -4.57 3.59
C ARG A 319 20.64 -4.25 3.22
N LEU A 320 20.41 -3.24 2.35
CA LEU A 320 19.06 -2.79 1.97
C LEU A 320 18.56 -3.43 0.68
N ARG A 321 19.47 -3.92 -0.17
CA ARG A 321 19.10 -4.54 -1.46
C ARG A 321 18.12 -5.70 -1.32
N PRO A 322 18.28 -6.64 -0.37
CA PRO A 322 17.34 -7.74 -0.17
C PRO A 322 15.94 -7.31 0.31
N LEU A 323 15.82 -6.11 0.89
CA LEU A 323 14.54 -5.55 1.33
C LEU A 323 13.80 -4.86 0.18
N LEU A 324 14.54 -4.32 -0.80
CA LEU A 324 13.99 -3.75 -2.03
C LEU A 324 13.65 -4.86 -3.03
N LEU A 325 14.61 -5.71 -3.34
CA LEU A 325 14.41 -6.86 -4.22
C LEU A 325 14.97 -8.11 -3.54
N PRO A 326 14.10 -8.97 -3.00
CA PRO A 326 14.54 -10.21 -2.37
C PRO A 326 15.30 -11.11 -3.35
N PRO A 327 16.27 -11.91 -2.87
CA PRO A 327 16.90 -12.94 -3.68
C PRO A 327 15.83 -13.86 -4.31
N PRO A 328 16.01 -14.34 -5.55
CA PRO A 328 15.00 -15.16 -6.25
C PRO A 328 14.49 -16.35 -5.44
N ALA A 329 15.38 -17.03 -4.72
CA ALA A 329 15.01 -18.18 -3.87
C ALA A 329 14.11 -17.78 -2.68
N VAL A 330 14.23 -16.54 -2.17
CA VAL A 330 13.37 -16.03 -1.09
C VAL A 330 12.06 -15.52 -1.68
N LEU A 331 12.13 -14.79 -2.81
CA LEU A 331 10.95 -14.27 -3.51
C LEU A 331 10.01 -15.40 -3.94
N ALA A 332 10.54 -16.52 -4.40
CA ALA A 332 9.76 -17.72 -4.75
C ALA A 332 8.99 -18.34 -3.57
N ARG A 333 9.37 -18.02 -2.32
CA ARG A 333 8.64 -18.44 -1.10
C ARG A 333 7.65 -17.40 -0.61
N CYS A 334 7.65 -16.22 -1.21
CA CYS A 334 6.65 -15.19 -0.93
C CYS A 334 5.32 -15.56 -1.59
N THR A 335 4.20 -15.24 -0.94
CA THR A 335 2.87 -15.58 -1.45
C THR A 335 1.96 -14.37 -1.49
N ASN A 336 1.08 -14.31 -2.47
CA ASN A 336 0.04 -13.30 -2.52
C ASN A 336 -1.04 -13.57 -1.46
N LEU A 337 -1.62 -12.51 -0.94
CA LEU A 337 -2.86 -12.57 -0.17
C LEU A 337 -4.04 -12.38 -1.14
N GLU A 338 -4.39 -13.44 -1.86
CA GLU A 338 -5.42 -13.42 -2.89
C GLU A 338 -6.81 -13.07 -2.33
N PRO A 339 -7.74 -12.54 -3.15
CA PRO A 339 -9.11 -12.27 -2.71
C PRO A 339 -9.77 -13.51 -2.12
N LEU A 340 -10.52 -13.31 -1.04
CA LEU A 340 -11.23 -14.38 -0.35
C LEU A 340 -12.70 -14.39 -0.79
N ASN A 341 -13.26 -15.57 -1.02
CA ASN A 341 -14.70 -15.74 -1.12
C ASN A 341 -15.36 -15.65 0.28
N ALA A 342 -16.71 -15.65 0.33
CA ALA A 342 -17.44 -15.49 1.58
C ALA A 342 -17.12 -16.58 2.60
N ALA A 343 -17.07 -17.86 2.18
CA ALA A 343 -16.76 -18.98 3.05
C ALA A 343 -15.33 -18.90 3.62
N GLN A 344 -14.37 -18.55 2.79
CA GLN A 344 -12.97 -18.34 3.20
C GLN A 344 -12.83 -17.21 4.21
N ARG A 345 -13.53 -16.07 4.00
CA ARG A 345 -13.55 -14.97 4.97
C ARG A 345 -14.13 -15.41 6.30
N GLN A 346 -15.26 -16.13 6.26
CA GLN A 346 -15.89 -16.66 7.47
C GLN A 346 -14.97 -17.63 8.22
N GLY A 347 -14.29 -18.54 7.51
CA GLY A 347 -13.35 -19.48 8.12
C GLY A 347 -12.18 -18.78 8.81
N LEU A 348 -11.58 -17.78 8.16
CA LEU A 348 -10.50 -16.99 8.79
C LEU A 348 -10.99 -16.15 9.98
N GLN A 349 -12.22 -15.62 9.91
CA GLN A 349 -12.84 -14.91 11.03
C GLN A 349 -13.07 -15.84 12.21
N GLN A 350 -13.61 -17.04 11.97
CA GLN A 350 -13.80 -18.07 13.00
C GLN A 350 -12.49 -18.44 13.68
N LEU A 351 -11.42 -18.67 12.91
CA LEU A 351 -10.07 -18.95 13.45
C LEU A 351 -9.58 -17.79 14.32
N TRP A 352 -9.73 -16.56 13.85
CA TRP A 352 -9.37 -15.38 14.60
C TRP A 352 -10.13 -15.25 15.92
N ASP A 353 -11.46 -15.41 15.88
CA ASP A 353 -12.30 -15.30 17.06
C ASP A 353 -11.96 -16.37 18.11
N GLN A 354 -11.67 -17.61 17.68
CA GLN A 354 -11.17 -18.67 18.57
C GLN A 354 -9.81 -18.32 19.19
N ALA A 355 -8.92 -17.69 18.42
CA ALA A 355 -7.63 -17.26 18.95
C ALA A 355 -7.77 -16.14 19.99
N MET A 356 -8.74 -15.24 19.82
CA MET A 356 -8.97 -14.12 20.76
C MET A 356 -9.80 -14.49 21.98
N ALA A 357 -10.65 -15.53 21.91
CA ALA A 357 -11.52 -15.96 23.02
C ALA A 357 -10.78 -16.69 24.16
N GLY A 358 -9.56 -17.10 24.00
CA GLY A 358 -8.70 -17.78 24.99
C GLY A 358 -7.54 -16.88 25.43
#